data_b6126de351d615ddd1636f5ab536bbf9
#
_entry.id   b6126de351d615ddd1636f5ab536bbf9
#
_cell.length_a   1.000
_cell.length_b   1.000
_cell.length_c   1.000
_cell.angle_alpha   90.00
_cell.angle_beta   90.00
_cell.angle_gamma   90.00
#
_symmetry.space_group_name_H-M   'P 1'
#
loop_
_entity.id
_entity.type
_entity.pdbx_description
1 polymer ?
#
loop_
_entity_poly.entity_id
_entity_poly.type
_entity_poly.pdbx_seq_one_letter_code
_entity_poly.pdbx_strand_id
1 'polypeptide(L)'
;MKVDNIYKLIEEVSKLNVTYFEYEEEGSKISLTFAPKTVVVKQETEEAEVAVFEKLQGSIIKSPIVGTYYESSTEGGEPFVKVGDVIKKGDVVAIIEAMKLMNEIKSECEGTVTKVFIENGDPIEYGQPLFEIA
;
A
#
# COMPACT_ATOMS: atom_id res chain seq x y z
N MET A 1 -14.41 20.12 30.97
CA MET A 1 -14.05 20.58 29.63
C MET A 1 -15.12 21.52 29.10
N LYS A 2 -14.76 22.73 28.71
CA LYS A 2 -15.75 23.68 28.17
C LYS A 2 -15.96 23.37 26.68
N VAL A 3 -17.21 23.23 26.25
CA VAL A 3 -17.60 22.89 24.87
C VAL A 3 -17.00 23.87 23.85
N ASP A 4 -16.84 25.14 24.22
CA ASP A 4 -16.24 26.17 23.38
C ASP A 4 -14.78 25.88 22.98
N ASN A 5 -14.02 25.21 23.86
CA ASN A 5 -12.64 24.84 23.58
C ASN A 5 -12.54 23.69 22.54
N ILE A 6 -13.54 22.80 22.55
CA ILE A 6 -13.60 21.69 21.58
C ILE A 6 -13.90 22.23 20.18
N TYR A 7 -14.84 23.18 20.05
CA TYR A 7 -15.16 23.80 18.76
C TYR A 7 -13.95 24.56 18.19
N LYS A 8 -13.21 25.28 19.01
CA LYS A 8 -11.99 25.97 18.59
C LYS A 8 -10.92 24.98 18.10
N LEU A 9 -10.75 23.88 18.83
CA LEU A 9 -9.79 22.84 18.46
C LEU A 9 -10.16 22.17 17.13
N ILE A 10 -11.45 21.86 16.92
CA ILE A 10 -11.96 21.31 15.66
C ILE A 10 -11.74 22.28 14.51
N GLU A 11 -11.99 23.57 14.72
CA GLU A 11 -11.78 24.60 13.70
C GLU A 11 -10.31 24.76 13.31
N GLU A 12 -9.40 24.74 14.27
CA GLU A 12 -7.96 24.81 14.02
C GLU A 12 -7.45 23.54 13.32
N VAL A 13 -7.85 22.35 13.77
CA VAL A 13 -7.45 21.08 13.17
C VAL A 13 -8.03 20.91 11.75
N SER A 14 -9.23 21.45 11.47
CA SER A 14 -9.83 21.40 10.14
C SER A 14 -9.09 22.24 9.09
N LYS A 15 -8.31 23.23 9.52
CA LYS A 15 -7.44 24.04 8.64
C LYS A 15 -6.13 23.33 8.30
N LEU A 16 -5.75 22.33 9.11
CA LEU A 16 -4.58 21.49 8.87
C LEU A 16 -5.03 20.29 8.00
N ASN A 17 -4.20 19.89 7.05
CA ASN A 17 -4.47 18.72 6.20
C ASN A 17 -4.26 17.41 6.98
N VAL A 18 -5.03 17.21 8.05
CA VAL A 18 -4.93 16.07 8.95
C VAL A 18 -6.11 15.13 8.65
N THR A 19 -5.82 13.87 8.41
CA THR A 19 -6.84 12.84 8.15
C THR A 19 -7.37 12.19 9.41
N TYR A 20 -6.61 12.24 10.50
CA TYR A 20 -7.00 11.68 11.79
C TYR A 20 -6.44 12.53 12.92
N PHE A 21 -7.27 12.79 13.93
CA PHE A 21 -6.91 13.52 15.15
C PHE A 21 -7.54 12.86 16.37
N GLU A 22 -6.75 12.66 17.40
CA GLU A 22 -7.19 12.10 18.68
C GLU A 22 -6.75 13.01 19.82
N TYR A 23 -7.66 13.31 20.72
CA TYR A 23 -7.42 14.11 21.91
C TYR A 23 -8.05 13.46 23.15
N GLU A 24 -7.28 13.36 24.22
CA GLU A 24 -7.71 12.79 25.49
C GLU A 24 -7.40 13.76 26.63
N GLU A 25 -8.41 14.07 27.41
CA GLU A 25 -8.30 14.90 28.63
C GLU A 25 -9.25 14.38 29.70
N GLU A 26 -8.74 14.21 30.91
CA GLU A 26 -9.51 13.85 32.13
C GLU A 26 -10.47 12.65 31.95
N GLY A 27 -10.06 11.62 31.20
CA GLY A 27 -10.86 10.43 30.94
C GLY A 27 -11.91 10.57 29.83
N SER A 28 -11.92 11.72 29.13
CA SER A 28 -12.74 11.91 27.94
C SER A 28 -11.85 11.84 26.69
N LYS A 29 -12.20 10.95 25.78
CA LYS A 29 -11.47 10.75 24.51
C LYS A 29 -12.33 11.20 23.33
N ILE A 30 -11.76 12.05 22.50
CA ILE A 30 -12.37 12.54 21.26
C ILE A 30 -11.49 12.10 20.10
N SER A 31 -12.06 11.34 19.16
CA SER A 31 -11.41 10.97 17.91
C SER A 31 -12.19 11.57 16.74
N LEU A 32 -11.48 12.26 15.87
CA LEU A 32 -12.04 12.89 14.68
C LEU A 32 -11.34 12.31 13.44
N THR A 33 -12.13 11.81 12.51
CA THR A 33 -11.64 11.38 11.21
C THR A 33 -12.15 12.36 10.15
N PHE A 34 -11.25 12.98 9.44
CA PHE A 34 -11.58 13.88 8.34
C PHE A 34 -11.43 13.10 7.03
N ALA A 35 -12.51 13.01 6.26
CA ALA A 35 -12.41 12.54 4.89
C ALA A 35 -11.57 13.54 4.09
N PRO A 36 -10.60 13.11 3.27
CA PRO A 36 -9.88 14.02 2.40
C PRO A 36 -10.89 14.78 1.55
N LYS A 37 -10.80 16.11 1.55
CA LYS A 37 -11.59 16.94 0.64
C LYS A 37 -11.12 16.66 -0.78
N THR A 38 -11.74 15.69 -1.42
CA THR A 38 -11.71 15.60 -2.87
C THR A 38 -12.41 16.84 -3.41
N VAL A 39 -11.70 17.66 -4.15
CA VAL A 39 -12.30 18.72 -4.94
C VAL A 39 -13.16 18.03 -5.99
N VAL A 40 -14.45 17.92 -5.70
CA VAL A 40 -15.42 17.39 -6.65
C VAL A 40 -15.61 18.47 -7.73
N VAL A 41 -14.90 18.31 -8.84
CA VAL A 41 -15.33 18.93 -10.08
C VAL A 41 -16.57 18.15 -10.54
N LYS A 42 -17.74 18.73 -10.32
CA LYS A 42 -18.99 18.20 -10.88
C LYS A 42 -18.86 18.13 -12.39
N GLN A 43 -18.68 16.94 -12.93
CA GLN A 43 -19.12 16.59 -14.26
C GLN A 43 -19.91 15.29 -14.16
N GLU A 44 -21.16 15.41 -14.58
CA GLU A 44 -22.17 14.37 -14.59
C GLU A 44 -21.71 13.18 -15.45
N THR A 45 -21.40 12.07 -14.81
CA THR A 45 -21.62 10.69 -15.33
C THR A 45 -21.28 9.71 -14.22
N GLU A 46 -22.30 9.18 -13.56
CA GLU A 46 -22.20 8.26 -12.41
C GLU A 46 -21.56 6.90 -12.71
N GLU A 47 -21.30 6.55 -13.96
CA GLU A 47 -20.71 5.25 -14.35
C GLU A 47 -19.18 5.27 -14.50
N ALA A 48 -18.55 6.45 -14.53
CA ALA A 48 -17.10 6.57 -14.73
C ALA A 48 -16.30 6.61 -13.40
N GLU A 49 -16.92 6.98 -12.28
CA GLU A 49 -16.22 7.14 -11.00
C GLU A 49 -15.85 5.82 -10.34
N VAL A 50 -16.66 4.78 -10.49
CA VAL A 50 -16.37 3.45 -9.92
C VAL A 50 -15.18 2.79 -10.62
N ALA A 51 -15.07 2.96 -11.94
CA ALA A 51 -13.99 2.39 -12.74
C ALA A 51 -12.62 3.10 -12.54
N VAL A 52 -12.63 4.38 -12.17
CA VAL A 52 -11.39 5.14 -11.90
C VAL A 52 -10.85 4.86 -10.50
N PHE A 53 -11.72 4.60 -9.52
CA PHE A 53 -11.30 4.24 -8.17
C PHE A 53 -10.73 2.81 -8.08
N GLU A 54 -11.27 1.87 -8.85
CA GLU A 54 -10.71 0.52 -8.96
C GLU A 54 -9.36 0.51 -9.70
N LYS A 55 -9.12 1.50 -10.58
CA LYS A 55 -7.88 1.59 -11.37
C LYS A 55 -6.72 2.28 -10.63
N LEU A 56 -6.99 2.93 -9.49
CA LEU A 56 -5.98 3.58 -8.63
C LEU A 56 -5.56 2.73 -7.42
N GLN A 57 -6.23 1.62 -7.17
CA GLN A 57 -5.79 0.63 -6.20
C GLN A 57 -4.93 -0.40 -6.92
N GLY A 58 -3.62 -0.18 -6.88
CA GLY A 58 -2.66 -1.16 -7.37
C GLY A 58 -2.88 -2.51 -6.68
N SER A 59 -2.75 -3.57 -7.43
CA SER A 59 -2.76 -4.92 -6.86
C SER A 59 -1.48 -5.14 -6.07
N ILE A 60 -1.58 -5.74 -4.87
CA ILE A 60 -0.42 -6.03 -4.05
C ILE A 60 -0.09 -7.52 -4.17
N ILE A 61 1.12 -7.82 -4.63
CA ILE A 61 1.68 -9.17 -4.58
C ILE A 61 2.23 -9.40 -3.18
N LYS A 62 1.73 -10.46 -2.53
CA LYS A 62 2.12 -10.84 -1.17
C LYS A 62 2.89 -12.17 -1.19
N SER A 63 3.71 -12.39 -0.17
CA SER A 63 4.41 -13.67 -0.02
C SER A 63 3.45 -14.79 0.39
N PRO A 64 3.46 -15.93 -0.32
CA PRO A 64 2.67 -17.11 0.06
C PRO A 64 3.37 -18.00 1.10
N ILE A 65 4.62 -17.70 1.46
CA ILE A 65 5.46 -18.49 2.37
C ILE A 65 6.34 -17.61 3.25
N VAL A 66 6.85 -18.21 4.32
CA VAL A 66 7.90 -17.61 5.18
C VAL A 66 9.27 -18.01 4.64
N GLY A 67 10.21 -17.08 4.59
CA GLY A 67 11.57 -17.37 4.13
C GLY A 67 12.42 -16.12 3.99
N THR A 68 13.43 -16.18 3.14
CA THR A 68 14.32 -15.07 2.79
C THR A 68 14.09 -14.67 1.34
N TYR A 69 13.91 -13.37 1.11
CA TYR A 69 13.67 -12.82 -0.22
C TYR A 69 14.96 -12.66 -1.01
N TYR A 70 14.90 -13.04 -2.28
CA TYR A 70 15.94 -12.76 -3.27
C TYR A 70 15.31 -12.15 -4.52
N GLU A 71 15.90 -11.05 -4.98
CA GLU A 71 15.44 -10.31 -6.17
C GLU A 71 15.89 -10.95 -7.49
N SER A 72 16.88 -11.84 -7.44
CA SER A 72 17.44 -12.53 -8.62
C SER A 72 17.72 -14.00 -8.32
N SER A 73 17.93 -14.79 -9.37
CA SER A 73 18.29 -16.22 -9.27
C SER A 73 19.74 -16.46 -8.90
N THR A 74 20.58 -15.44 -8.97
CA THR A 74 22.01 -15.50 -8.68
C THR A 74 22.45 -14.34 -7.83
N GLU A 75 23.38 -14.56 -6.92
CA GLU A 75 23.96 -13.51 -6.11
C GLU A 75 24.59 -12.43 -6.98
N GLY A 76 24.15 -11.17 -6.80
CA GLY A 76 24.59 -10.03 -7.62
C GLY A 76 24.05 -10.03 -9.05
N GLY A 77 23.09 -10.90 -9.35
CA GLY A 77 22.39 -10.94 -10.64
C GLY A 77 21.40 -9.77 -10.83
N GLU A 78 20.90 -9.65 -12.06
CA GLU A 78 19.89 -8.64 -12.35
C GLU A 78 18.55 -9.01 -11.69
N PRO A 79 17.85 -8.06 -11.02
CA PRO A 79 16.55 -8.31 -10.43
C PRO A 79 15.52 -8.76 -11.47
N PHE A 80 14.63 -9.67 -11.09
CA PHE A 80 13.52 -10.11 -11.96
C PHE A 80 12.61 -8.97 -12.36
N VAL A 81 12.36 -8.03 -11.43
CA VAL A 81 11.51 -6.86 -11.64
C VAL A 81 12.07 -5.64 -10.93
N LYS A 82 11.87 -4.47 -11.53
CA LYS A 82 12.21 -3.15 -11.00
C LYS A 82 10.99 -2.24 -11.04
N VAL A 83 10.99 -1.18 -10.25
CA VAL A 83 9.97 -0.13 -10.37
C VAL A 83 9.96 0.42 -11.79
N GLY A 84 8.77 0.43 -12.42
CA GLY A 84 8.57 0.83 -13.81
C GLY A 84 8.48 -0.32 -14.82
N ASP A 85 8.80 -1.55 -14.41
CA ASP A 85 8.68 -2.72 -15.28
C ASP A 85 7.22 -3.13 -15.45
N VAL A 86 6.88 -3.57 -16.66
CA VAL A 86 5.58 -4.15 -16.98
C VAL A 86 5.67 -5.66 -16.80
N ILE A 87 4.81 -6.21 -15.94
CA ILE A 87 4.72 -7.64 -15.69
C ILE A 87 3.38 -8.20 -16.14
N LYS A 88 3.37 -9.50 -16.41
CA LYS A 88 2.17 -10.27 -16.77
C LYS A 88 1.87 -11.30 -15.69
N LYS A 89 0.62 -11.74 -15.65
CA LYS A 89 0.23 -12.86 -14.81
C LYS A 89 1.05 -14.10 -15.16
N GLY A 90 1.69 -14.69 -14.14
CA GLY A 90 2.55 -15.86 -14.28
C GLY A 90 4.04 -15.56 -14.43
N ASP A 91 4.44 -14.28 -14.58
CA ASP A 91 5.85 -13.89 -14.60
C ASP A 91 6.48 -14.10 -13.22
N VAL A 92 7.73 -14.57 -13.20
CA VAL A 92 8.50 -14.70 -11.97
C VAL A 92 8.96 -13.31 -11.52
N VAL A 93 8.57 -12.93 -10.33
CA VAL A 93 8.87 -11.60 -9.78
C VAL A 93 9.89 -11.62 -8.64
N ALA A 94 10.04 -12.78 -8.01
CA ALA A 94 10.96 -12.97 -6.88
C ALA A 94 11.27 -14.44 -6.64
N ILE A 95 12.29 -14.69 -5.82
CA ILE A 95 12.56 -16.01 -5.23
C ILE A 95 12.50 -15.86 -3.72
N ILE A 96 11.88 -16.83 -3.05
CA ILE A 96 11.92 -16.94 -1.58
C ILE A 96 12.54 -18.29 -1.22
N GLU A 97 13.65 -18.22 -0.49
CA GLU A 97 14.28 -19.39 0.10
C GLU A 97 13.57 -19.76 1.40
N ALA A 98 12.98 -20.94 1.41
CA ALA A 98 12.34 -21.52 2.57
C ALA A 98 12.79 -22.98 2.72
N MET A 99 13.22 -23.38 3.92
CA MET A 99 13.67 -24.76 4.20
C MET A 99 14.73 -25.28 3.22
N LYS A 100 15.69 -24.44 2.83
CA LYS A 100 16.78 -24.72 1.85
C LYS A 100 16.28 -25.00 0.41
N LEU A 101 15.06 -24.59 0.10
CA LEU A 101 14.47 -24.68 -1.23
C LEU A 101 14.21 -23.29 -1.77
N MET A 102 14.57 -23.06 -3.02
CA MET A 102 14.29 -21.82 -3.75
C MET A 102 12.91 -21.91 -4.38
N ASN A 103 11.99 -21.06 -3.91
CA ASN A 103 10.62 -21.01 -4.41
C ASN A 103 10.42 -19.78 -5.28
N GLU A 104 10.06 -19.97 -6.53
CA GLU A 104 9.71 -18.89 -7.44
C GLU A 104 8.34 -18.31 -7.08
N ILE A 105 8.30 -17.00 -6.90
CA ILE A 105 7.06 -16.24 -6.70
C ILE A 105 6.64 -15.65 -8.03
N LYS A 106 5.43 -16.03 -8.47
CA LYS A 106 4.85 -15.58 -9.73
C LYS A 106 3.79 -14.53 -9.49
N SER A 107 3.70 -13.58 -10.40
CA SER A 107 2.66 -12.56 -10.35
C SER A 107 1.28 -13.18 -10.59
N GLU A 108 0.31 -12.81 -9.76
CA GLU A 108 -1.10 -13.16 -9.91
C GLU A 108 -1.88 -12.13 -10.75
N CYS A 109 -1.25 -10.99 -11.03
CA CYS A 109 -1.82 -9.88 -11.77
C CYS A 109 -0.88 -9.39 -12.87
N GLU A 110 -1.39 -8.58 -13.75
CA GLU A 110 -0.63 -7.87 -14.79
C GLU A 110 -0.68 -6.36 -14.56
N GLY A 111 0.35 -5.67 -14.96
CA GLY A 111 0.47 -4.22 -14.83
C GLY A 111 1.90 -3.76 -14.67
N THR A 112 2.07 -2.53 -14.18
CA THR A 112 3.38 -1.92 -13.97
C THR A 112 3.74 -1.95 -12.49
N VAL A 113 4.97 -2.36 -12.18
CA VAL A 113 5.50 -2.32 -10.82
C VAL A 113 5.68 -0.86 -10.39
N THR A 114 4.90 -0.41 -9.42
CA THR A 114 4.96 0.97 -8.90
C THR A 114 5.81 1.08 -7.65
N LYS A 115 5.89 0.00 -6.87
CA LYS A 115 6.66 -0.01 -5.62
C LYS A 115 7.16 -1.41 -5.28
N VAL A 116 8.35 -1.46 -4.71
CA VAL A 116 8.96 -2.63 -4.09
C VAL A 116 9.08 -2.35 -2.60
N PHE A 117 8.54 -3.24 -1.74
CA PHE A 117 8.47 -3.04 -0.29
C PHE A 117 9.61 -3.70 0.49
N ILE A 118 10.46 -4.45 -0.19
CA ILE A 118 11.47 -5.32 0.43
C ILE A 118 12.81 -5.15 -0.27
N GLU A 119 13.87 -5.56 0.42
CA GLU A 119 15.24 -5.55 -0.09
C GLU A 119 15.80 -6.98 -0.22
N ASN A 120 16.80 -7.15 -1.07
CA ASN A 120 17.45 -8.43 -1.30
C ASN A 120 18.09 -8.97 0.01
N GLY A 121 17.75 -10.18 0.38
CA GLY A 121 18.20 -10.83 1.61
C GLY A 121 17.33 -10.61 2.84
N ASP A 122 16.23 -9.85 2.71
CA ASP A 122 15.32 -9.62 3.83
C ASP A 122 14.53 -10.87 4.22
N PRO A 123 14.30 -11.06 5.54
CA PRO A 123 13.37 -12.08 6.00
C PRO A 123 11.93 -11.68 5.68
N ILE A 124 11.17 -12.64 5.15
CA ILE A 124 9.79 -12.45 4.72
C ILE A 124 8.84 -13.33 5.55
N GLU A 125 7.72 -12.74 5.95
CA GLU A 125 6.63 -13.44 6.60
C GLU A 125 5.50 -13.77 5.61
N TYR A 126 4.68 -14.76 5.97
CA TYR A 126 3.48 -15.10 5.20
C TYR A 126 2.53 -13.89 5.09
N GLY A 127 2.08 -13.59 3.87
CA GLY A 127 1.17 -12.49 3.60
C GLY A 127 1.81 -11.09 3.60
N GLN A 128 3.14 -11.02 3.76
CA GLN A 128 3.85 -9.76 3.71
C GLN A 128 3.81 -9.17 2.30
N PRO A 129 3.49 -7.87 2.13
CA PRO A 129 3.53 -7.19 0.84
C PRO A 129 4.94 -7.20 0.24
N LEU A 130 5.06 -7.56 -1.02
CA LEU A 130 6.31 -7.57 -1.77
C LEU A 130 6.35 -6.45 -2.82
N PHE A 131 5.30 -6.38 -3.66
CA PHE A 131 5.22 -5.43 -4.77
C PHE A 131 3.84 -4.80 -4.87
N GLU A 132 3.79 -3.55 -5.34
CA GLU A 132 2.57 -2.88 -5.76
C GLU A 132 2.55 -2.78 -7.29
N ILE A 133 1.44 -3.20 -7.90
CA ILE A 133 1.24 -3.27 -9.34
C ILE A 133 0.05 -2.39 -9.72
N ALA A 134 0.23 -1.46 -10.60
CA ALA A 134 -0.82 -0.58 -11.13
C ALA A 134 -1.15 -0.86 -12.60
#